data_0c392cae91f6d3d55f5c5eb18514f1ad
#
_entry.id   0c392cae91f6d3d55f5c5eb18514f1ad
#
_cell.length_a   1.000
_cell.length_b   1.000
_cell.length_c   1.000
_cell.angle_alpha   90.00
_cell.angle_beta   90.00
_cell.angle_gamma   90.00
#
_symmetry.space_group_name_H-M   'P 1'
#
loop_
_entity.id
_entity.type
_entity.pdbx_description
1 polymer ?
#
loop_
_entity_poly.entity_id
_entity_poly.type
_entity_poly.pdbx_seq_one_letter_code
_entity_poly.pdbx_strand_id
1 'polypeptide(L)'
;MSEFSEKLTSYIVRSGYSVYQLAKEASLDRTTLQKTAKGQRLPSLDYIKDICRYIKISSRQEEELITLYQIEKQGWETVEAWHEIDGCLNDIRAVYEKNADISLFAVHMDEKSLENFNKEIQRSYATESECIKAIMCVIEQEFMEQNTPEIFMDVSWASGVALEQCALTTYTEQSESKNFVCHQLVNLKNTEQAREGILENVKMLRQILPYALAPKNEYDVRYMYVNETHEDQKSYLWGHYIITHQHVLLCSNKKNHLVVISNKQIADVYREEVMEMMKEYRPLLDFQGFSGEGIRQYRQMINYYDTHLTYEPFPCVTLMCP
;
A
#
# COMPACT_ATOMS: atom_id res chain seq x y z
N MET A 1 -8.00 -18.84 -26.53
CA MET A 1 -6.56 -18.51 -26.53
C MET A 1 -6.37 -17.54 -25.39
N SER A 2 -5.23 -17.56 -24.73
CA SER A 2 -4.93 -16.57 -23.70
C SER A 2 -4.48 -15.26 -24.33
N GLU A 3 -4.60 -14.14 -23.61
CA GLU A 3 -4.18 -12.82 -24.07
C GLU A 3 -2.69 -12.80 -24.43
N PHE A 4 -1.84 -13.48 -23.62
CA PHE A 4 -0.43 -13.69 -23.92
C PHE A 4 -0.22 -14.36 -25.28
N SER A 5 -0.90 -15.49 -25.55
CA SER A 5 -0.72 -16.25 -26.79
C SER A 5 -1.23 -15.49 -28.03
N GLU A 6 -2.29 -14.72 -27.89
CA GLU A 6 -2.80 -13.83 -28.94
C GLU A 6 -1.82 -12.70 -29.25
N LYS A 7 -1.28 -12.07 -28.22
CA LYS A 7 -0.31 -10.99 -28.36
C LYS A 7 0.99 -11.49 -29.00
N LEU A 8 1.53 -12.61 -28.48
CA LEU A 8 2.72 -13.26 -29.05
C LEU A 8 2.54 -13.56 -30.54
N THR A 9 1.41 -14.19 -30.91
CA THR A 9 1.09 -14.51 -32.30
C THR A 9 1.00 -13.25 -33.16
N SER A 10 0.39 -12.18 -32.65
CA SER A 10 0.33 -10.90 -33.36
C SER A 10 1.72 -10.32 -33.64
N TYR A 11 2.63 -10.39 -32.67
CA TYR A 11 4.00 -9.89 -32.86
C TYR A 11 4.80 -10.73 -33.86
N ILE A 12 4.65 -12.08 -33.82
CA ILE A 12 5.28 -12.97 -34.80
C ILE A 12 4.79 -12.63 -36.22
N VAL A 13 3.49 -12.50 -36.42
CA VAL A 13 2.91 -12.17 -37.74
C VAL A 13 3.36 -10.81 -38.22
N ARG A 14 3.37 -9.80 -37.36
CA ARG A 14 3.83 -8.44 -37.71
C ARG A 14 5.31 -8.38 -38.06
N SER A 15 6.14 -9.26 -37.55
CA SER A 15 7.55 -9.37 -37.90
C SER A 15 7.80 -10.02 -39.25
N GLY A 16 6.73 -10.47 -39.93
CA GLY A 16 6.83 -11.11 -41.25
C GLY A 16 7.15 -12.60 -41.21
N TYR A 17 7.27 -13.20 -40.01
CA TYR A 17 7.53 -14.62 -39.86
C TYR A 17 6.25 -15.44 -39.74
N SER A 18 6.28 -16.62 -40.36
CA SER A 18 5.38 -17.70 -39.92
C SER A 18 5.99 -18.43 -38.71
N VAL A 19 5.18 -19.06 -37.87
CA VAL A 19 5.66 -19.87 -36.74
C VAL A 19 6.70 -20.92 -37.18
N TYR A 20 6.53 -21.48 -38.38
CA TYR A 20 7.46 -22.45 -38.92
C TYR A 20 8.84 -21.83 -39.28
N GLN A 21 8.81 -20.71 -39.97
CA GLN A 21 10.03 -20.01 -40.36
C GLN A 21 10.81 -19.51 -39.15
N LEU A 22 10.10 -18.90 -38.18
CA LEU A 22 10.70 -18.43 -36.94
C LEU A 22 11.37 -19.59 -36.17
N ALA A 23 10.68 -20.72 -35.99
CA ALA A 23 11.25 -21.89 -35.30
C ALA A 23 12.55 -22.38 -35.99
N LYS A 24 12.51 -22.46 -37.31
CA LYS A 24 13.69 -22.91 -38.12
C LYS A 24 14.87 -21.95 -38.02
N GLU A 25 14.64 -20.65 -38.19
CA GLU A 25 15.68 -19.65 -38.24
C GLU A 25 16.27 -19.30 -36.88
N ALA A 26 15.42 -19.27 -35.86
CA ALA A 26 15.82 -19.00 -34.46
C ALA A 26 16.30 -20.28 -33.72
N SER A 27 16.37 -21.42 -34.40
CA SER A 27 16.73 -22.72 -33.81
C SER A 27 15.89 -23.09 -32.60
N LEU A 28 14.62 -22.70 -32.59
CA LEU A 28 13.65 -22.98 -31.52
C LEU A 28 12.90 -24.29 -31.78
N ASP A 29 12.49 -24.97 -30.70
CA ASP A 29 11.62 -26.15 -30.83
C ASP A 29 10.26 -25.76 -31.43
N ARG A 30 10.01 -26.25 -32.64
CA ARG A 30 8.80 -25.95 -33.42
C ARG A 30 7.52 -26.35 -32.69
N THR A 31 7.55 -27.49 -32.02
CA THR A 31 6.36 -28.01 -31.34
C THR A 31 5.99 -27.14 -30.15
N THR A 32 6.99 -26.72 -29.40
CA THR A 32 6.83 -25.78 -28.29
C THR A 32 6.31 -24.43 -28.80
N LEU A 33 6.91 -23.85 -29.84
CA LEU A 33 6.46 -22.57 -30.39
C LEU A 33 5.00 -22.62 -30.89
N GLN A 34 4.66 -23.71 -31.61
CA GLN A 34 3.28 -23.90 -32.12
C GLN A 34 2.25 -24.06 -30.99
N LYS A 35 2.57 -24.83 -29.95
CA LYS A 35 1.70 -24.99 -28.79
C LYS A 35 1.57 -23.69 -27.98
N THR A 36 2.66 -22.93 -27.83
CA THR A 36 2.65 -21.61 -27.17
C THR A 36 1.77 -20.63 -27.94
N ALA A 37 1.97 -20.50 -29.25
CA ALA A 37 1.16 -19.63 -30.11
C ALA A 37 -0.35 -19.98 -30.08
N LYS A 38 -0.71 -21.25 -29.80
CA LYS A 38 -2.09 -21.70 -29.63
C LYS A 38 -2.60 -21.59 -28.18
N GLY A 39 -1.80 -21.12 -27.23
CA GLY A 39 -2.15 -21.09 -25.82
C GLY A 39 -2.27 -22.45 -25.14
N GLN A 40 -1.64 -23.49 -25.72
CA GLN A 40 -1.69 -24.88 -25.22
C GLN A 40 -0.51 -25.20 -24.29
N ARG A 41 0.50 -24.34 -24.25
CA ARG A 41 1.71 -24.52 -23.42
C ARG A 41 2.30 -23.17 -23.08
N LEU A 42 2.67 -22.99 -21.84
CA LEU A 42 3.47 -21.87 -21.39
C LEU A 42 4.95 -22.32 -21.30
N PRO A 43 5.87 -21.77 -22.13
CA PRO A 43 7.28 -22.15 -22.12
C PRO A 43 8.05 -21.44 -20.99
N SER A 44 9.38 -21.60 -20.95
CA SER A 44 10.22 -20.81 -20.03
C SER A 44 10.28 -19.32 -20.45
N LEU A 45 10.55 -18.45 -19.50
CA LEU A 45 10.72 -17.01 -19.77
C LEU A 45 11.87 -16.76 -20.75
N ASP A 46 12.98 -17.50 -20.63
CA ASP A 46 14.12 -17.37 -21.52
C ASP A 46 13.74 -17.70 -22.99
N TYR A 47 12.91 -18.72 -23.16
CA TYR A 47 12.40 -19.06 -24.49
C TYR A 47 11.57 -17.90 -25.08
N ILE A 48 10.76 -17.20 -24.28
CA ILE A 48 10.02 -16.01 -24.74
C ILE A 48 10.97 -14.86 -25.07
N LYS A 49 11.97 -14.60 -24.23
CA LYS A 49 12.99 -13.57 -24.50
C LYS A 49 13.78 -13.86 -25.79
N ASP A 50 14.09 -15.10 -26.08
CA ASP A 50 14.75 -15.48 -27.32
C ASP A 50 13.87 -15.21 -28.55
N ILE A 51 12.56 -15.49 -28.45
CA ILE A 51 11.61 -15.09 -29.50
C ILE A 51 11.62 -13.56 -29.68
N CYS A 52 11.49 -12.80 -28.59
CA CYS A 52 11.46 -11.32 -28.63
C CYS A 52 12.69 -10.73 -29.30
N ARG A 53 13.90 -11.25 -28.96
CA ARG A 53 15.17 -10.83 -29.61
C ARG A 53 15.18 -11.13 -31.09
N TYR A 54 14.66 -12.29 -31.47
CA TYR A 54 14.71 -12.71 -32.89
C TYR A 54 13.73 -11.91 -33.74
N ILE A 55 12.51 -11.68 -33.26
CA ILE A 55 11.51 -10.86 -33.99
C ILE A 55 11.74 -9.34 -33.84
N LYS A 56 12.75 -8.92 -33.06
CA LYS A 56 13.20 -7.53 -32.86
C LYS A 56 12.06 -6.58 -32.46
N ILE A 57 11.22 -6.96 -31.53
CA ILE A 57 10.20 -6.07 -30.97
C ILE A 57 10.87 -4.99 -30.10
N SER A 58 10.17 -3.87 -29.88
CA SER A 58 10.64 -2.81 -29.01
C SER A 58 10.66 -3.25 -27.55
N SER A 59 11.48 -2.61 -26.72
CA SER A 59 11.54 -2.88 -25.26
C SER A 59 10.16 -2.79 -24.61
N ARG A 60 9.35 -1.81 -24.99
CA ARG A 60 7.98 -1.67 -24.49
C ARG A 60 7.08 -2.86 -24.86
N GLN A 61 7.23 -3.39 -26.06
CA GLN A 61 6.45 -4.55 -26.51
C GLN A 61 6.94 -5.84 -25.83
N GLU A 62 8.23 -5.93 -25.55
CA GLU A 62 8.80 -7.04 -24.77
C GLU A 62 8.29 -7.01 -23.33
N GLU A 63 8.30 -5.85 -22.66
CA GLU A 63 7.74 -5.67 -21.32
C GLU A 63 6.26 -6.05 -21.26
N GLU A 64 5.45 -5.56 -22.21
CA GLU A 64 4.04 -5.92 -22.32
C GLU A 64 3.85 -7.44 -22.44
N LEU A 65 4.63 -8.09 -23.29
CA LEU A 65 4.53 -9.54 -23.49
C LEU A 65 4.97 -10.33 -22.25
N ILE A 66 6.02 -9.89 -21.56
CA ILE A 66 6.51 -10.50 -20.33
C ILE A 66 5.47 -10.34 -19.23
N THR A 67 4.83 -9.18 -19.10
CA THR A 67 3.76 -8.96 -18.14
C THR A 67 2.58 -9.92 -18.38
N LEU A 68 2.12 -10.05 -19.62
CA LEU A 68 1.07 -11.02 -19.98
C LEU A 68 1.47 -12.47 -19.70
N TYR A 69 2.74 -12.81 -19.97
CA TYR A 69 3.28 -14.14 -19.62
C TYR A 69 3.25 -14.40 -18.12
N GLN A 70 3.63 -13.40 -17.32
CA GLN A 70 3.62 -13.49 -15.85
C GLN A 70 2.19 -13.63 -15.32
N ILE A 71 1.24 -12.86 -15.87
CA ILE A 71 -0.18 -12.96 -15.53
C ILE A 71 -0.71 -14.37 -15.83
N GLU A 72 -0.39 -14.94 -16.99
CA GLU A 72 -0.81 -16.29 -17.31
C GLU A 72 -0.20 -17.36 -16.41
N LYS A 73 1.06 -17.14 -15.97
CA LYS A 73 1.81 -18.09 -15.14
C LYS A 73 1.41 -18.04 -13.66
N GLN A 74 1.13 -16.87 -13.12
CA GLN A 74 1.03 -16.65 -11.67
C GLN A 74 -0.29 -16.04 -11.23
N GLY A 75 -1.08 -15.56 -12.18
CA GLY A 75 -2.30 -14.81 -11.94
C GLY A 75 -2.10 -13.32 -11.89
N TRP A 76 -3.13 -12.58 -12.28
CA TRP A 76 -3.14 -11.13 -12.36
C TRP A 76 -2.85 -10.47 -11.00
N GLU A 77 -3.49 -10.94 -9.94
CA GLU A 77 -3.34 -10.37 -8.60
C GLU A 77 -1.90 -10.42 -8.09
N THR A 78 -1.18 -11.50 -8.37
CA THR A 78 0.22 -11.64 -7.96
C THR A 78 1.12 -10.66 -8.71
N VAL A 79 0.89 -10.49 -10.01
CA VAL A 79 1.68 -9.55 -10.83
C VAL A 79 1.41 -8.10 -10.40
N GLU A 80 0.16 -7.77 -10.15
CA GLU A 80 -0.21 -6.44 -9.65
C GLU A 80 0.36 -6.17 -8.25
N ALA A 81 0.36 -7.18 -7.37
CA ALA A 81 0.99 -7.05 -6.05
C ALA A 81 2.50 -6.74 -6.16
N TRP A 82 3.20 -7.31 -7.13
CA TRP A 82 4.62 -6.95 -7.35
C TRP A 82 4.79 -5.51 -7.81
N HIS A 83 3.95 -5.02 -8.73
CA HIS A 83 3.97 -3.61 -9.12
C HIS A 83 3.70 -2.68 -7.95
N GLU A 84 2.78 -3.05 -7.07
CA GLU A 84 2.49 -2.29 -5.85
C GLU A 84 3.68 -2.30 -4.86
N ILE A 85 4.42 -3.42 -4.75
CA ILE A 85 5.64 -3.51 -3.94
C ILE A 85 6.71 -2.57 -4.49
N ASP A 86 6.96 -2.62 -5.79
CA ASP A 86 7.93 -1.72 -6.45
C ASP A 86 7.53 -0.25 -6.27
N GLY A 87 6.23 0.04 -6.40
CA GLY A 87 5.68 1.36 -6.10
C GLY A 87 5.91 1.79 -4.65
N CYS A 88 5.67 0.90 -3.69
CA CYS A 88 5.91 1.15 -2.27
C CYS A 88 7.38 1.50 -1.97
N LEU A 89 8.32 0.76 -2.56
CA LEU A 89 9.76 1.04 -2.41
C LEU A 89 10.14 2.42 -2.95
N ASN A 90 9.57 2.80 -4.11
CA ASN A 90 9.77 4.13 -4.67
C ASN A 90 9.16 5.23 -3.80
N ASP A 91 7.98 5.01 -3.24
CA ASP A 91 7.30 5.95 -2.35
C ASP A 91 8.11 6.14 -1.05
N ILE A 92 8.62 5.06 -0.45
CA ILE A 92 9.51 5.10 0.71
C ILE A 92 10.76 5.93 0.39
N ARG A 93 11.40 5.63 -0.75
CA ARG A 93 12.59 6.36 -1.20
C ARG A 93 12.31 7.85 -1.36
N ALA A 94 11.18 8.21 -1.97
CA ALA A 94 10.78 9.58 -2.20
C ALA A 94 10.61 10.36 -0.88
N VAL A 95 9.99 9.75 0.13
CA VAL A 95 9.86 10.36 1.48
C VAL A 95 11.23 10.60 2.12
N TYR A 96 12.17 9.64 1.99
CA TYR A 96 13.52 9.80 2.53
C TYR A 96 14.35 10.86 1.80
N GLU A 97 14.28 10.94 0.49
CA GLU A 97 15.06 11.89 -0.32
C GLU A 97 14.49 13.31 -0.29
N LYS A 98 13.38 13.57 0.43
CA LYS A 98 12.66 14.87 0.45
C LYS A 98 12.27 15.39 -0.95
N ASN A 99 12.34 14.55 -1.96
CA ASN A 99 11.99 14.90 -3.33
C ASN A 99 10.52 14.59 -3.64
N ALA A 100 9.78 14.12 -2.66
CA ALA A 100 8.38 13.85 -2.84
C ALA A 100 7.62 15.18 -2.79
N ASP A 101 7.20 15.61 -3.94
CA ASP A 101 6.08 16.55 -4.09
C ASP A 101 4.81 15.76 -3.67
N ILE A 102 4.68 15.50 -2.35
CA ILE A 102 3.52 14.80 -1.75
C ILE A 102 2.30 15.72 -1.80
N SER A 103 2.47 16.94 -2.32
CA SER A 103 1.45 18.01 -2.39
C SER A 103 0.29 17.73 -3.35
N LEU A 104 0.11 16.50 -3.81
CA LEU A 104 -0.98 16.17 -4.75
C LEU A 104 -2.38 16.51 -4.25
N PHE A 105 -2.55 16.77 -2.93
CA PHE A 105 -3.86 17.04 -2.33
C PHE A 105 -3.86 18.09 -1.22
N ALA A 106 -2.84 18.94 -1.12
CA ALA A 106 -2.85 20.03 -0.15
C ALA A 106 -4.02 21.00 -0.40
N VAL A 107 -5.12 20.72 0.24
CA VAL A 107 -6.26 21.66 0.29
C VAL A 107 -6.10 22.45 1.59
N HIS A 108 -5.44 23.60 1.51
CA HIS A 108 -5.40 24.53 2.65
C HIS A 108 -6.81 25.07 2.92
N MET A 109 -7.25 24.92 4.15
CA MET A 109 -8.52 25.49 4.61
C MET A 109 -8.32 26.95 5.00
N ASP A 110 -9.27 27.81 4.67
CA ASP A 110 -9.25 29.19 5.10
C ASP A 110 -9.60 29.31 6.60
N GLU A 111 -9.06 30.34 7.28
CA GLU A 111 -9.28 30.59 8.72
C GLU A 111 -10.78 30.65 9.09
N LYS A 112 -11.62 31.15 8.21
CA LYS A 112 -13.08 31.22 8.41
C LYS A 112 -13.74 29.83 8.46
N SER A 113 -13.24 28.88 7.70
CA SER A 113 -13.75 27.51 7.69
C SER A 113 -13.38 26.79 8.98
N LEU A 114 -12.16 27.02 9.50
CA LEU A 114 -11.72 26.52 10.80
C LEU A 114 -12.52 27.12 11.96
N GLU A 115 -12.73 28.45 11.99
CA GLU A 115 -13.55 29.11 13.02
C GLU A 115 -15.00 28.62 13.05
N ASN A 116 -15.59 28.37 11.89
CA ASN A 116 -16.95 27.81 11.81
C ASN A 116 -16.99 26.35 12.23
N PHE A 117 -15.93 25.59 12.02
CA PHE A 117 -15.84 24.20 12.45
C PHE A 117 -15.89 24.07 13.98
N ASN A 118 -15.31 25.01 14.72
CA ASN A 118 -15.19 24.98 16.17
C ASN A 118 -16.50 25.28 16.93
N LYS A 119 -17.55 25.72 16.24
CA LYS A 119 -18.79 26.19 16.91
C LYS A 119 -19.82 25.12 17.19
N GLU A 120 -19.68 23.93 16.61
CA GLU A 120 -20.67 22.84 16.76
C GLU A 120 -20.01 21.59 17.33
N ILE A 121 -20.67 20.99 18.34
CA ILE A 121 -20.16 19.80 19.04
C ILE A 121 -20.32 18.53 18.19
N GLN A 122 -21.33 18.48 17.32
CA GLN A 122 -21.61 17.33 16.46
C GLN A 122 -21.97 17.79 15.05
N ARG A 123 -21.37 17.14 14.07
CA ARG A 123 -21.63 17.39 12.65
C ARG A 123 -21.67 16.09 11.88
N SER A 124 -22.43 16.08 10.80
CA SER A 124 -22.47 14.98 9.84
C SER A 124 -22.22 15.50 8.43
N TYR A 125 -21.46 14.73 7.67
CA TYR A 125 -21.12 15.01 6.28
C TYR A 125 -21.57 13.84 5.42
N ALA A 126 -22.10 14.13 4.24
CA ALA A 126 -22.75 13.15 3.38
C ALA A 126 -22.13 13.04 1.98
N THR A 127 -21.07 13.80 1.70
CA THR A 127 -20.31 13.71 0.47
C THR A 127 -18.83 13.47 0.75
N GLU A 128 -18.15 12.76 -0.14
CA GLU A 128 -16.73 12.48 -0.02
C GLU A 128 -15.89 13.76 0.14
N SER A 129 -16.19 14.78 -0.65
CA SER A 129 -15.48 16.07 -0.59
C SER A 129 -15.65 16.78 0.76
N GLU A 130 -16.85 16.74 1.35
CA GLU A 130 -17.10 17.31 2.68
C GLU A 130 -16.41 16.49 3.77
N CYS A 131 -16.41 15.17 3.64
CA CYS A 131 -15.71 14.27 4.57
C CYS A 131 -14.20 14.56 4.57
N ILE A 132 -13.58 14.67 3.39
CA ILE A 132 -12.16 15.01 3.25
C ILE A 132 -11.84 16.34 3.94
N LYS A 133 -12.62 17.37 3.66
CA LYS A 133 -12.44 18.70 4.26
C LYS A 133 -12.56 18.66 5.77
N ALA A 134 -13.53 17.92 6.31
CA ALA A 134 -13.72 17.79 7.74
C ALA A 134 -12.55 17.07 8.43
N ILE A 135 -12.01 16.02 7.81
CA ILE A 135 -10.82 15.32 8.30
C ILE A 135 -9.62 16.28 8.32
N MET A 136 -9.40 17.00 7.24
CA MET A 136 -8.30 17.98 7.16
C MET A 136 -8.42 19.04 8.24
N CYS A 137 -9.61 19.62 8.44
CA CYS A 137 -9.84 20.59 9.52
C CYS A 137 -9.47 20.05 10.90
N VAL A 138 -9.89 18.83 11.21
CA VAL A 138 -9.60 18.21 12.51
C VAL A 138 -8.12 17.97 12.70
N ILE A 139 -7.42 17.49 11.68
CA ILE A 139 -5.98 17.25 11.74
C ILE A 139 -5.23 18.57 11.88
N GLU A 140 -5.56 19.59 11.09
CA GLU A 140 -4.95 20.93 11.21
C GLU A 140 -5.16 21.51 12.61
N GLN A 141 -6.36 21.41 13.15
CA GLN A 141 -6.66 21.88 14.49
C GLN A 141 -5.82 21.17 15.56
N GLU A 142 -5.68 19.84 15.48
CA GLU A 142 -4.83 19.06 16.37
C GLU A 142 -3.38 19.59 16.36
N PHE A 143 -2.83 19.84 15.17
CA PHE A 143 -1.47 20.40 15.03
C PHE A 143 -1.35 21.83 15.52
N MET A 144 -2.40 22.65 15.41
CA MET A 144 -2.39 24.03 15.92
C MET A 144 -2.47 24.06 17.45
N GLU A 145 -3.32 23.25 18.04
CA GLU A 145 -3.65 23.32 19.47
C GLU A 145 -2.69 22.50 20.36
N GLN A 146 -2.12 21.41 19.84
CA GLN A 146 -1.28 20.52 20.62
C GLN A 146 0.22 20.76 20.37
N ASN A 147 1.02 20.72 21.43
CA ASN A 147 2.49 20.76 21.32
C ASN A 147 3.03 19.45 20.76
N THR A 148 2.40 18.32 21.12
CA THR A 148 2.66 17.00 20.56
C THR A 148 1.33 16.46 20.06
N PRO A 149 1.01 16.66 18.77
CA PRO A 149 -0.19 16.10 18.16
C PRO A 149 -0.19 14.58 18.25
N GLU A 150 -1.33 14.00 18.62
CA GLU A 150 -1.50 12.55 18.73
C GLU A 150 -2.79 12.13 18.03
N ILE A 151 -2.64 11.21 17.07
CA ILE A 151 -3.74 10.75 16.23
C ILE A 151 -3.86 9.23 16.30
N PHE A 152 -5.07 8.75 16.54
CA PHE A 152 -5.44 7.34 16.43
C PHE A 152 -6.29 7.14 15.20
N MET A 153 -6.00 6.13 14.39
CA MET A 153 -6.79 5.83 13.20
C MET A 153 -6.89 4.34 12.92
N ASP A 154 -7.98 3.98 12.25
CA ASP A 154 -8.19 2.66 11.68
C ASP A 154 -8.21 2.76 10.16
N VAL A 155 -7.31 2.02 9.51
CA VAL A 155 -7.27 1.85 8.07
C VAL A 155 -7.45 0.38 7.77
N SER A 156 -8.68 -0.09 7.88
CA SER A 156 -9.00 -1.50 7.72
C SER A 156 -9.36 -1.90 6.30
N TRP A 157 -9.31 -0.97 5.34
CA TRP A 157 -9.62 -1.26 3.94
C TRP A 157 -8.42 -1.08 3.01
N ALA A 158 -8.29 -1.99 2.05
CA ALA A 158 -7.18 -2.02 1.11
C ALA A 158 -7.34 -1.08 -0.10
N SER A 159 -8.53 -0.61 -0.39
CA SER A 159 -8.72 0.35 -1.48
C SER A 159 -8.17 1.70 -1.08
N GLY A 160 -7.19 2.20 -1.81
CA GLY A 160 -6.60 3.53 -1.66
C GLY A 160 -7.66 4.61 -1.74
N VAL A 161 -8.27 4.90 -0.60
CA VAL A 161 -9.34 5.87 -0.54
C VAL A 161 -8.71 7.23 -0.33
N ALA A 162 -9.18 8.17 -1.13
CA ALA A 162 -8.75 9.56 -1.08
C ALA A 162 -8.79 10.14 0.35
N LEU A 163 -9.75 9.72 1.18
CA LEU A 163 -9.89 10.08 2.58
C LEU A 163 -8.66 9.75 3.42
N GLU A 164 -8.16 8.52 3.30
CA GLU A 164 -7.00 8.05 4.08
C GLU A 164 -5.72 8.70 3.59
N GLN A 165 -5.56 8.75 2.27
CA GLN A 165 -4.41 9.42 1.66
C GLN A 165 -4.37 10.90 2.03
N CYS A 166 -5.50 11.59 1.96
CA CYS A 166 -5.58 12.99 2.38
C CYS A 166 -5.26 13.17 3.86
N ALA A 167 -5.81 12.33 4.73
CA ALA A 167 -5.51 12.40 6.16
C ALA A 167 -4.02 12.20 6.43
N LEU A 168 -3.42 11.15 5.86
CA LEU A 168 -1.99 10.88 6.02
C LEU A 168 -1.12 11.97 5.39
N THR A 169 -1.45 12.45 4.20
CA THR A 169 -0.68 13.51 3.52
C THR A 169 -0.73 14.82 4.30
N THR A 170 -1.92 15.26 4.70
CA THR A 170 -2.09 16.48 5.50
C THR A 170 -1.32 16.39 6.82
N TYR A 171 -1.43 15.23 7.47
CA TYR A 171 -0.72 14.95 8.69
C TYR A 171 0.81 15.04 8.50
N THR A 172 1.33 14.43 7.44
CA THR A 172 2.77 14.42 7.14
C THR A 172 3.29 15.81 6.74
N GLU A 173 2.56 16.57 5.97
CA GLU A 173 2.93 17.94 5.57
C GLU A 173 3.02 18.87 6.77
N GLN A 174 2.07 18.80 7.70
CA GLN A 174 2.08 19.61 8.90
C GLN A 174 3.13 19.16 9.92
N SER A 175 3.59 17.93 9.85
CA SER A 175 4.61 17.39 10.75
C SER A 175 6.01 17.98 10.56
N GLU A 176 6.28 18.74 9.48
CA GLU A 176 7.58 19.37 9.28
C GLU A 176 7.96 20.33 10.42
N SER A 177 6.99 20.91 11.11
CA SER A 177 7.19 21.85 12.19
C SER A 177 7.08 21.24 13.59
N LYS A 178 6.43 20.09 13.75
CA LYS A 178 6.19 19.46 15.06
C LYS A 178 6.43 17.96 14.99
N ASN A 179 6.98 17.38 16.04
CA ASN A 179 6.97 15.95 16.25
C ASN A 179 5.53 15.53 16.55
N PHE A 180 5.10 14.42 15.99
CA PHE A 180 3.77 13.87 16.22
C PHE A 180 3.80 12.37 16.50
N VAL A 181 2.74 11.87 17.10
CA VAL A 181 2.52 10.46 17.37
C VAL A 181 1.30 9.98 16.59
N CYS A 182 1.44 8.89 15.84
CA CYS A 182 0.32 8.24 15.17
C CYS A 182 0.18 6.80 15.63
N HIS A 183 -1.00 6.43 16.05
CA HIS A 183 -1.37 5.06 16.39
C HIS A 183 -2.33 4.52 15.36
N GLN A 184 -1.94 3.46 14.66
CA GLN A 184 -2.75 2.91 13.58
C GLN A 184 -2.97 1.41 13.75
N LEU A 185 -4.24 0.99 13.69
CA LEU A 185 -4.64 -0.40 13.66
C LEU A 185 -4.94 -0.84 12.22
N VAL A 186 -4.40 -1.98 11.82
CA VAL A 186 -4.52 -2.51 10.47
C VAL A 186 -4.99 -3.95 10.49
N ASN A 187 -6.07 -4.23 9.79
CA ASN A 187 -6.56 -5.58 9.59
C ASN A 187 -6.05 -6.13 8.26
N LEU A 188 -5.11 -7.07 8.31
CA LEU A 188 -4.60 -7.77 7.13
C LEU A 188 -5.41 -9.03 6.88
N LYS A 189 -5.66 -9.33 5.62
CA LYS A 189 -6.33 -10.57 5.22
C LYS A 189 -5.41 -11.77 5.43
N ASN A 190 -5.93 -12.84 6.01
CA ASN A 190 -5.19 -14.10 6.10
C ASN A 190 -5.16 -14.77 4.73
N THR A 191 -3.96 -14.87 4.14
CA THR A 191 -3.76 -15.40 2.78
C THR A 191 -3.28 -16.85 2.74
N GLU A 192 -3.16 -17.50 3.91
CA GLU A 192 -2.71 -18.92 3.96
C GLU A 192 -3.66 -19.86 3.23
N GLN A 193 -4.96 -19.55 3.20
CA GLN A 193 -5.98 -20.39 2.57
C GLN A 193 -6.44 -19.89 1.20
N ALA A 194 -6.21 -18.63 0.86
CA ALA A 194 -6.60 -18.03 -0.40
C ALA A 194 -5.59 -16.98 -0.83
N ARG A 195 -5.13 -17.04 -2.08
CA ARG A 195 -4.26 -15.98 -2.65
C ARG A 195 -4.99 -14.66 -2.84
N GLU A 196 -6.31 -14.71 -2.85
CA GLU A 196 -7.20 -13.56 -2.81
C GLU A 196 -6.90 -12.75 -1.53
N GLY A 197 -6.60 -11.49 -1.66
CA GLY A 197 -6.25 -10.62 -0.53
C GLY A 197 -4.78 -10.24 -0.42
N ILE A 198 -3.86 -10.94 -1.11
CA ILE A 198 -2.45 -10.52 -1.15
C ILE A 198 -2.33 -9.10 -1.71
N LEU A 199 -2.96 -8.85 -2.84
CA LEU A 199 -2.95 -7.54 -3.49
C LEU A 199 -3.52 -6.45 -2.59
N GLU A 200 -4.61 -6.74 -1.86
CA GLU A 200 -5.23 -5.79 -0.95
C GLU A 200 -4.32 -5.47 0.25
N ASN A 201 -3.69 -6.50 0.83
CA ASN A 201 -2.70 -6.31 1.90
C ASN A 201 -1.52 -5.44 1.42
N VAL A 202 -0.99 -5.72 0.23
CA VAL A 202 0.14 -4.96 -0.34
C VAL A 202 -0.27 -3.52 -0.62
N LYS A 203 -1.45 -3.27 -1.18
CA LYS A 203 -1.97 -1.91 -1.38
C LYS A 203 -2.12 -1.15 -0.07
N MET A 204 -2.61 -1.80 0.97
CA MET A 204 -2.71 -1.20 2.30
C MET A 204 -1.33 -0.86 2.86
N LEU A 205 -0.38 -1.80 2.80
CA LEU A 205 0.98 -1.58 3.28
C LEU A 205 1.69 -0.45 2.51
N ARG A 206 1.46 -0.33 1.21
CA ARG A 206 1.99 0.77 0.39
C ARG A 206 1.52 2.14 0.87
N GLN A 207 0.29 2.24 1.36
CA GLN A 207 -0.25 3.50 1.89
C GLN A 207 0.34 3.89 3.25
N ILE A 208 0.81 2.92 4.02
CA ILE A 208 1.26 3.11 5.41
C ILE A 208 2.78 3.24 5.51
N LEU A 209 3.51 2.32 4.88
CA LEU A 209 4.95 2.18 5.08
C LEU A 209 5.78 3.44 4.78
N PRO A 210 5.51 4.23 3.74
CA PRO A 210 6.26 5.45 3.49
C PRO A 210 6.23 6.43 4.66
N TYR A 211 5.10 6.54 5.34
CA TYR A 211 4.91 7.43 6.49
C TYR A 211 5.40 6.82 7.79
N ALA A 212 5.14 5.53 7.98
CA ALA A 212 5.56 4.80 9.17
C ALA A 212 7.09 4.67 9.28
N LEU A 213 7.79 4.68 8.15
CA LEU A 213 9.26 4.65 8.08
C LEU A 213 9.88 6.05 8.04
N ALA A 214 9.09 7.12 8.00
CA ALA A 214 9.61 8.48 7.99
C ALA A 214 10.36 8.80 9.32
N PRO A 215 11.62 9.29 9.26
CA PRO A 215 12.50 9.31 10.43
C PRO A 215 12.12 10.31 11.52
N LYS A 216 11.17 11.20 11.28
CA LYS A 216 10.77 12.27 12.20
C LYS A 216 9.55 11.96 13.04
N ASN A 217 8.84 10.88 12.75
CA ASN A 217 7.52 10.61 13.31
C ASN A 217 7.55 9.37 14.20
N GLU A 218 6.83 9.42 15.32
CA GLU A 218 6.52 8.24 16.10
C GLU A 218 5.26 7.60 15.52
N TYR A 219 5.43 6.58 14.68
CA TYR A 219 4.34 5.90 14.01
C TYR A 219 4.23 4.47 14.52
N ASP A 220 3.30 4.22 15.47
CA ASP A 220 2.99 2.89 16.01
C ASP A 220 1.89 2.23 15.19
N VAL A 221 2.29 1.48 14.16
CA VAL A 221 1.37 0.68 13.35
C VAL A 221 1.30 -0.72 13.91
N ARG A 222 0.09 -1.20 14.17
CA ARG A 222 -0.14 -2.57 14.62
C ARG A 222 -1.13 -3.29 13.73
N TYR A 223 -0.94 -4.60 13.55
CA TYR A 223 -1.77 -5.39 12.66
C TYR A 223 -2.32 -6.64 13.33
N MET A 224 -3.43 -7.11 12.79
CA MET A 224 -4.04 -8.40 13.07
C MET A 224 -4.43 -9.06 11.75
N TYR A 225 -4.29 -10.39 11.67
CA TYR A 225 -4.86 -11.14 10.55
C TYR A 225 -6.33 -11.43 10.81
N VAL A 226 -7.17 -11.06 9.85
CA VAL A 226 -8.59 -11.36 9.87
C VAL A 226 -8.92 -12.43 8.83
N ASN A 227 -9.71 -13.42 9.24
CA ASN A 227 -10.27 -14.40 8.32
C ASN A 227 -11.48 -13.78 7.65
N GLU A 228 -11.50 -13.78 6.30
CA GLU A 228 -12.67 -13.29 5.57
C GLU A 228 -13.87 -14.23 5.79
N THR A 229 -14.76 -13.82 6.66
CA THR A 229 -16.17 -14.12 6.48
C THR A 229 -16.85 -12.79 6.16
N HIS A 230 -17.20 -12.59 4.90
CA HIS A 230 -17.80 -11.36 4.36
C HIS A 230 -19.07 -10.88 5.09
N GLU A 231 -19.59 -11.65 6.01
CA GLU A 231 -20.81 -11.33 6.73
C GLU A 231 -20.55 -10.50 7.99
N ASP A 232 -19.39 -10.64 8.62
CA ASP A 232 -19.08 -9.96 9.88
C ASP A 232 -18.76 -8.47 9.70
N GLN A 233 -18.21 -8.08 8.56
CA GLN A 233 -17.91 -6.67 8.25
C GLN A 233 -19.14 -5.82 7.90
N LYS A 234 -20.27 -6.45 7.58
CA LYS A 234 -21.50 -5.72 7.22
C LYS A 234 -22.30 -5.20 8.42
N SER A 235 -21.95 -5.60 9.62
CA SER A 235 -22.75 -5.30 10.83
C SER A 235 -22.43 -3.97 11.51
N TYR A 236 -21.34 -3.31 11.17
CA TYR A 236 -20.97 -2.03 11.78
C TYR A 236 -21.45 -0.85 10.94
N LEU A 237 -22.25 0.02 11.54
CA LEU A 237 -22.67 1.29 10.92
C LEU A 237 -21.47 2.20 10.64
N TRP A 238 -20.47 2.17 11.52
CA TRP A 238 -19.26 2.97 11.47
C TRP A 238 -18.07 2.00 11.52
N GLY A 239 -17.45 1.79 10.39
CA GLY A 239 -16.36 0.83 10.28
C GLY A 239 -14.99 1.43 10.53
N HIS A 240 -14.88 2.77 10.52
CA HIS A 240 -13.58 3.43 10.58
C HIS A 240 -13.63 4.67 11.45
N TYR A 241 -12.49 5.00 12.07
CA TYR A 241 -12.38 6.13 12.98
C TYR A 241 -11.06 6.89 12.80
N ILE A 242 -11.10 8.17 13.17
CA ILE A 242 -9.94 9.01 13.46
C ILE A 242 -10.22 9.69 14.79
N ILE A 243 -9.26 9.65 15.73
CA ILE A 243 -9.41 10.23 17.05
C ILE A 243 -8.24 11.15 17.31
N THR A 244 -8.52 12.35 17.81
CA THR A 244 -7.53 13.33 18.26
C THR A 244 -7.75 13.65 19.73
N HIS A 245 -7.06 14.66 20.29
CA HIS A 245 -7.28 15.06 21.67
C HIS A 245 -8.70 15.56 21.93
N GLN A 246 -9.36 16.17 20.95
CA GLN A 246 -10.67 16.80 21.12
C GLN A 246 -11.76 16.22 20.26
N HIS A 247 -11.43 15.46 19.22
CA HIS A 247 -12.40 15.01 18.24
C HIS A 247 -12.40 13.50 18.06
N VAL A 248 -13.60 12.97 17.81
CA VAL A 248 -13.81 11.61 17.31
C VAL A 248 -14.52 11.72 15.97
N LEU A 249 -13.91 11.17 14.93
CA LEU A 249 -14.47 11.05 13.60
C LEU A 249 -14.85 9.59 13.37
N LEU A 250 -16.10 9.38 12.99
CA LEU A 250 -16.62 8.06 12.64
C LEU A 250 -17.02 8.05 11.17
N CYS A 251 -16.39 7.20 10.38
CA CYS A 251 -16.63 7.08 8.95
C CYS A 251 -17.38 5.79 8.63
N SER A 252 -18.38 5.88 7.76
CA SER A 252 -19.15 4.72 7.31
C SER A 252 -18.30 3.77 6.47
N ASN A 253 -18.64 2.48 6.42
CA ASN A 253 -17.95 1.49 5.59
C ASN A 253 -17.92 1.85 4.10
N LYS A 254 -18.91 2.59 3.61
CA LYS A 254 -18.93 3.10 2.22
C LYS A 254 -18.14 4.39 2.04
N LYS A 255 -17.60 4.95 3.14
CA LYS A 255 -16.71 6.12 3.16
C LYS A 255 -17.32 7.41 2.58
N ASN A 256 -18.62 7.45 2.50
CA ASN A 256 -19.36 8.61 1.97
C ASN A 256 -20.13 9.36 3.07
N HIS A 257 -20.04 8.91 4.31
CA HIS A 257 -20.63 9.57 5.47
C HIS A 257 -19.63 9.64 6.59
N LEU A 258 -19.56 10.80 7.23
CA LEU A 258 -18.69 11.08 8.38
C LEU A 258 -19.49 11.77 9.46
N VAL A 259 -19.31 11.35 10.68
CA VAL A 259 -19.77 12.06 11.89
C VAL A 259 -18.55 12.55 12.66
N VAL A 260 -18.56 13.82 13.02
CA VAL A 260 -17.54 14.44 13.87
C VAL A 260 -18.16 14.79 15.20
N ILE A 261 -17.56 14.34 16.29
CA ILE A 261 -17.93 14.61 17.67
C ILE A 261 -16.78 15.41 18.29
N SER A 262 -17.04 16.69 18.59
CA SER A 262 -16.05 17.59 19.20
C SER A 262 -16.28 17.65 20.70
N ASN A 263 -15.77 16.66 21.43
CA ASN A 263 -15.89 16.55 22.88
C ASN A 263 -14.68 15.81 23.45
N LYS A 264 -13.87 16.50 24.26
CA LYS A 264 -12.65 15.94 24.85
C LYS A 264 -12.93 14.68 25.69
N GLN A 265 -13.96 14.69 26.53
CA GLN A 265 -14.24 13.52 27.39
C GLN A 265 -14.60 12.28 26.59
N ILE A 266 -15.35 12.46 25.49
CA ILE A 266 -15.67 11.38 24.57
C ILE A 266 -14.40 10.92 23.83
N ALA A 267 -13.57 11.83 23.36
CA ALA A 267 -12.31 11.51 22.70
C ALA A 267 -11.36 10.73 23.64
N ASP A 268 -11.28 11.12 24.92
CA ASP A 268 -10.47 10.43 25.92
C ASP A 268 -10.92 8.96 26.09
N VAL A 269 -12.24 8.71 26.19
CA VAL A 269 -12.79 7.34 26.28
C VAL A 269 -12.43 6.52 25.04
N TYR A 270 -12.60 7.07 23.83
CA TYR A 270 -12.25 6.37 22.59
C TYR A 270 -10.75 6.08 22.48
N ARG A 271 -9.89 7.00 22.93
CA ARG A 271 -8.42 6.78 22.94
C ARG A 271 -8.05 5.64 23.88
N GLU A 272 -8.63 5.62 25.10
CA GLU A 272 -8.41 4.53 26.05
C GLU A 272 -8.82 3.17 25.48
N GLU A 273 -9.97 3.08 24.83
CA GLU A 273 -10.45 1.86 24.18
C GLU A 273 -9.52 1.40 23.04
N VAL A 274 -9.07 2.32 22.18
CA VAL A 274 -8.14 1.98 21.10
C VAL A 274 -6.79 1.53 21.65
N MET A 275 -6.29 2.19 22.70
CA MET A 275 -5.02 1.77 23.35
C MET A 275 -5.15 0.37 23.98
N GLU A 276 -6.31 0.01 24.49
CA GLU A 276 -6.56 -1.34 24.99
C GLU A 276 -6.60 -2.35 23.84
N MET A 277 -7.31 -2.03 22.75
CA MET A 277 -7.34 -2.86 21.54
C MET A 277 -5.94 -3.08 20.97
N MET A 278 -5.09 -2.06 20.97
CA MET A 278 -3.73 -2.15 20.44
C MET A 278 -2.89 -3.23 21.13
N LYS A 279 -3.20 -3.61 22.37
CA LYS A 279 -2.46 -4.67 23.07
C LYS A 279 -2.68 -6.06 22.45
N GLU A 280 -3.80 -6.26 21.77
CA GLU A 280 -4.11 -7.51 21.07
C GLU A 280 -3.49 -7.60 19.68
N TYR A 281 -3.06 -6.46 19.12
CA TYR A 281 -2.46 -6.34 17.81
C TYR A 281 -0.94 -6.48 17.88
N ARG A 282 -0.34 -7.03 16.84
CA ARG A 282 1.12 -7.17 16.70
C ARG A 282 1.70 -5.91 16.07
N PRO A 283 2.87 -5.43 16.53
CA PRO A 283 3.55 -4.33 15.85
C PRO A 283 3.87 -4.73 14.41
N LEU A 284 3.58 -3.83 13.46
CA LEU A 284 3.92 -4.03 12.04
C LEU A 284 5.41 -3.75 11.82
N LEU A 285 5.96 -2.78 12.55
CA LEU A 285 7.36 -2.39 12.49
C LEU A 285 7.97 -2.64 13.88
N ASP A 286 8.97 -3.50 13.93
CA ASP A 286 9.81 -3.72 15.12
C ASP A 286 11.14 -3.01 14.90
N PHE A 287 11.22 -1.74 15.28
CA PHE A 287 12.41 -0.92 15.10
C PHE A 287 13.35 -1.11 16.27
N GLN A 288 14.12 -2.14 16.24
CA GLN A 288 15.23 -2.32 17.18
C GLN A 288 16.47 -1.68 16.57
N GLY A 289 16.81 -0.47 17.02
CA GLY A 289 17.98 0.27 16.54
C GLY A 289 19.25 -0.57 16.47
N PHE A 290 20.33 -0.09 15.84
CA PHE A 290 21.62 -0.75 15.66
C PHE A 290 22.34 -1.12 16.99
N SER A 291 21.65 -1.87 17.85
CA SER A 291 22.23 -2.53 19.02
C SER A 291 22.75 -3.92 18.61
N GLY A 292 23.71 -4.46 19.34
CA GLY A 292 24.17 -5.82 19.10
C GLY A 292 23.05 -6.87 19.18
N GLU A 293 21.95 -6.55 19.84
CA GLU A 293 20.73 -7.37 19.91
C GLU A 293 19.91 -7.27 18.61
N GLY A 294 19.75 -6.07 18.05
CA GLY A 294 19.08 -5.88 16.77
C GLY A 294 19.77 -6.63 15.64
N ILE A 295 21.10 -6.67 15.62
CA ILE A 295 21.86 -7.46 14.62
C ILE A 295 21.63 -8.96 14.81
N ARG A 296 21.54 -9.46 16.06
CA ARG A 296 21.24 -10.87 16.34
C ARG A 296 19.86 -11.27 15.88
N GLN A 297 18.86 -10.44 16.18
CA GLN A 297 17.47 -10.67 15.77
C GLN A 297 17.31 -10.59 14.25
N TYR A 298 17.98 -9.66 13.59
CA TYR A 298 18.03 -9.59 12.14
C TYR A 298 18.59 -10.88 11.51
N ARG A 299 19.69 -11.42 12.05
CA ARG A 299 20.24 -12.71 11.61
C ARG A 299 19.30 -13.88 11.87
N GLN A 300 18.59 -13.90 12.99
CA GLN A 300 17.58 -14.93 13.27
C GLN A 300 16.41 -14.84 12.31
N MET A 301 15.96 -13.63 11.98
CA MET A 301 14.88 -13.38 11.03
C MET A 301 15.24 -13.84 9.62
N ILE A 302 16.45 -13.52 9.13
CA ILE A 302 16.93 -13.98 7.82
C ILE A 302 16.99 -15.51 7.75
N ASN A 303 17.40 -16.17 8.82
CA ASN A 303 17.47 -17.64 8.85
C ASN A 303 16.10 -18.31 9.02
N TYR A 304 15.09 -17.60 9.46
CA TYR A 304 13.74 -18.14 9.71
C TYR A 304 12.82 -18.06 8.48
N TYR A 305 13.03 -17.07 7.60
CA TYR A 305 12.18 -16.88 6.44
C TYR A 305 12.91 -17.27 5.15
N ASP A 306 12.27 -18.11 4.33
CA ASP A 306 12.79 -18.54 3.01
C ASP A 306 12.89 -17.38 2.02
N THR A 307 12.09 -16.32 2.21
CA THR A 307 12.09 -15.12 1.40
C THR A 307 11.98 -13.88 2.30
N HIS A 308 12.84 -12.90 2.05
CA HIS A 308 12.79 -11.59 2.72
C HIS A 308 13.14 -10.51 1.71
N LEU A 309 12.56 -9.33 1.92
CA LEU A 309 12.90 -8.11 1.20
C LEU A 309 13.67 -7.21 2.16
N THR A 310 14.90 -6.87 1.80
CA THR A 310 15.71 -5.92 2.54
C THR A 310 15.79 -4.61 1.76
N TYR A 311 15.32 -3.53 2.34
CA TYR A 311 15.48 -2.18 1.82
C TYR A 311 16.50 -1.43 2.68
N GLU A 312 17.59 -0.99 2.06
CA GLU A 312 18.60 -0.16 2.70
C GLU A 312 18.71 1.18 1.98
N PRO A 313 18.29 2.28 2.62
CA PRO A 313 18.38 3.62 2.03
C PRO A 313 19.83 4.12 1.91
N PHE A 314 20.77 3.48 2.65
CA PHE A 314 22.20 3.76 2.59
C PHE A 314 23.00 2.47 2.51
N PRO A 315 24.13 2.45 1.77
CA PRO A 315 24.99 1.27 1.72
C PRO A 315 25.46 0.91 3.13
N CYS A 316 25.04 -0.25 3.60
CA CYS A 316 25.44 -0.78 4.89
C CYS A 316 26.70 -1.65 4.76
N VAL A 317 27.72 -1.34 5.54
CA VAL A 317 28.99 -2.08 5.55
C VAL A 317 28.79 -3.56 5.96
N THR A 318 27.72 -3.86 6.70
CA THR A 318 27.41 -5.22 7.17
C THR A 318 26.92 -6.18 6.09
N LEU A 319 26.36 -5.67 4.97
CA LEU A 319 25.95 -6.49 3.82
C LEU A 319 27.06 -6.69 2.79
N MET A 320 28.18 -5.99 2.93
CA MET A 320 29.35 -6.18 2.06
C MET A 320 30.28 -7.32 2.52
N CYS A 321 29.99 -7.98 3.63
CA CYS A 321 30.74 -9.15 4.09
C CYS A 321 30.03 -10.42 3.60
N PRO A 322 30.72 -11.26 2.77
CA PRO A 322 30.20 -12.54 2.30
C PRO A 322 29.96 -13.53 3.45
#